data_9e402ddddcc4545fb6af9c403bafd9a1
#
_entry.id   9e402ddddcc4545fb6af9c403bafd9a1
#
_cell.length_a   1.000
_cell.length_b   1.000
_cell.length_c   1.000
_cell.angle_alpha   90.00
_cell.angle_beta   90.00
_cell.angle_gamma   90.00
#
_symmetry.space_group_name_H-M   'P 1'
#
loop_
_entity.id
_entity.type
_entity.pdbx_description
1 polymer ?
#
loop_
_entity_poly.entity_id
_entity_poly.type
_entity_poly.pdbx_seq_one_letter_code
_entity_poly.pdbx_strand_id
1 'polypeptide(L)'
;MEYLDKSNIETALSKLEKVRQLLIDAYEATKWPDTFGNPISTHYPIKSQTSHQYHGWCEIIVTKNEWIRRINMERAKEFSVLGLTVHLKSNSEDESMLPIELLLPTFIHELAHSVTAPEKWRLNSIPTELKEGKYEGLKLTDWVILHHNPTFYVNFANLLQMADKLGIYSLPSSPNKYSVRALKRFDQLDLEAAKSGLNVGNSPMFGGSTSSKTASGCSIRIMITDTQRTKQKPITIRRKDACVASILKEAKTKLNLRKKPTVLLDVRGNEISETGLFLVEQDSLLIVK
;
A
#
# COMPACT_ATOMS: atom_id res chain seq x y z
N MET A 1 21.00 -22.62 5.98
CA MET A 1 20.18 -21.51 6.47
C MET A 1 20.18 -20.31 5.52
N GLU A 2 21.35 -19.82 5.03
CA GLU A 2 21.46 -18.69 4.07
C GLU A 2 20.62 -18.83 2.78
N TYR A 3 20.50 -20.03 2.23
CA TYR A 3 19.77 -20.24 0.95
C TYR A 3 18.25 -20.06 1.08
N LEU A 4 17.68 -20.49 2.21
CA LEU A 4 16.24 -20.31 2.50
C LEU A 4 15.90 -18.85 2.76
N ASP A 5 16.79 -18.11 3.37
CA ASP A 5 16.64 -16.70 3.67
C ASP A 5 16.62 -15.85 2.37
N LYS A 6 17.50 -16.15 1.43
CA LYS A 6 17.56 -15.48 0.12
C LYS A 6 16.26 -15.69 -0.69
N SER A 7 15.74 -16.91 -0.72
CA SER A 7 14.48 -17.22 -1.41
C SER A 7 13.28 -16.48 -0.80
N ASN A 8 13.24 -16.33 0.53
CA ASN A 8 12.18 -15.58 1.21
C ASN A 8 12.27 -14.09 0.91
N ILE A 9 13.46 -13.51 0.88
CA ILE A 9 13.70 -12.12 0.50
C ILE A 9 13.23 -11.86 -0.93
N GLU A 10 13.65 -12.69 -1.89
CA GLU A 10 13.23 -12.57 -3.30
C GLU A 10 11.71 -12.68 -3.45
N THR A 11 11.08 -13.58 -2.70
CA THR A 11 9.63 -13.73 -2.68
C THR A 11 8.94 -12.49 -2.13
N ALA A 12 9.43 -11.90 -1.05
CA ALA A 12 8.87 -10.68 -0.47
C ALA A 12 9.01 -9.50 -1.43
N LEU A 13 10.20 -9.30 -2.02
CA LEU A 13 10.44 -8.25 -3.01
C LEU A 13 9.53 -8.41 -4.23
N SER A 14 9.36 -9.64 -4.74
CA SER A 14 8.45 -9.93 -5.86
C SER A 14 6.99 -9.57 -5.53
N LYS A 15 6.56 -9.77 -4.28
CA LYS A 15 5.22 -9.34 -3.84
C LYS A 15 5.09 -7.82 -3.83
N LEU A 16 6.10 -7.10 -3.33
CA LEU A 16 6.10 -5.63 -3.32
C LEU A 16 6.11 -5.06 -4.75
N GLU A 17 6.86 -5.68 -5.68
CA GLU A 17 6.83 -5.32 -7.10
C GLU A 17 5.44 -5.50 -7.72
N LYS A 18 4.74 -6.58 -7.40
CA LYS A 18 3.35 -6.78 -7.84
C LYS A 18 2.41 -5.70 -7.30
N VAL A 19 2.57 -5.33 -6.04
CA VAL A 19 1.80 -4.24 -5.44
C VAL A 19 2.07 -2.92 -6.17
N ARG A 20 3.34 -2.62 -6.46
CA ARG A 20 3.72 -1.43 -7.23
C ARG A 20 3.05 -1.43 -8.60
N GLN A 21 3.10 -2.53 -9.33
CA GLN A 21 2.49 -2.64 -10.65
C GLN A 21 0.96 -2.46 -10.59
N LEU A 22 0.29 -3.06 -9.61
CA LEU A 22 -1.16 -2.88 -9.43
C LEU A 22 -1.54 -1.42 -9.19
N LEU A 23 -0.74 -0.67 -8.41
CA LEU A 23 -0.96 0.75 -8.19
C LEU A 23 -0.73 1.57 -9.47
N ILE A 24 0.31 1.24 -10.26
CA ILE A 24 0.56 1.86 -11.57
C ILE A 24 -0.65 1.65 -12.47
N ASP A 25 -1.06 0.41 -12.68
CA ASP A 25 -2.18 0.05 -13.56
C ASP A 25 -3.48 0.76 -13.16
N ALA A 26 -3.74 0.83 -11.85
CA ALA A 26 -4.92 1.51 -11.33
C ALA A 26 -4.92 3.02 -11.59
N TYR A 27 -3.79 3.69 -11.42
CA TYR A 27 -3.68 5.13 -11.69
C TYR A 27 -3.66 5.43 -13.19
N GLU A 28 -3.05 4.60 -14.02
CA GLU A 28 -3.10 4.74 -15.48
C GLU A 28 -4.54 4.57 -16.01
N ALA A 29 -5.32 3.67 -15.39
CA ALA A 29 -6.73 3.48 -15.75
C ALA A 29 -7.64 4.65 -15.28
N THR A 30 -7.24 5.39 -14.26
CA THR A 30 -8.05 6.47 -13.69
C THR A 30 -7.50 7.85 -14.01
N LYS A 31 -6.49 8.26 -13.38
CA LYS A 31 -5.65 9.46 -13.56
C LYS A 31 -4.69 9.57 -12.37
N TRP A 32 -3.47 9.95 -12.64
CA TRP A 32 -2.52 10.31 -11.60
C TRP A 32 -2.99 11.53 -10.80
N PRO A 33 -2.88 11.52 -9.46
CA PRO A 33 -3.19 12.69 -8.65
C PRO A 33 -2.32 13.90 -9.03
N ASP A 34 -2.92 15.08 -9.10
CA ASP A 34 -2.20 16.33 -9.45
C ASP A 34 -1.12 16.70 -8.41
N THR A 35 -1.17 16.10 -7.22
CA THR A 35 -0.16 16.27 -6.16
C THR A 35 1.09 15.43 -6.35
N PHE A 36 1.05 14.44 -7.25
CA PHE A 36 2.23 13.64 -7.57
C PHE A 36 3.19 14.49 -8.41
N GLY A 37 4.43 14.64 -7.93
CA GLY A 37 5.50 15.30 -8.66
C GLY A 37 6.02 14.43 -9.80
N ASN A 38 6.03 13.10 -9.60
CA ASN A 38 6.34 12.08 -10.60
C ASN A 38 5.29 10.95 -10.49
N PRO A 39 4.97 10.24 -11.58
CA PRO A 39 4.22 8.99 -11.52
C PRO A 39 5.03 7.90 -10.79
N ILE A 40 4.34 6.91 -10.22
CA ILE A 40 5.02 5.69 -9.75
C ILE A 40 5.67 5.04 -10.97
N SER A 41 6.90 4.55 -10.80
CA SER A 41 7.66 3.98 -11.91
C SER A 41 8.34 2.68 -11.51
N THR A 42 8.55 1.80 -12.48
CA THR A 42 9.36 0.57 -12.34
C THR A 42 10.84 0.80 -12.64
N HIS A 43 11.24 2.03 -13.04
CA HIS A 43 12.64 2.32 -13.43
C HIS A 43 13.64 2.31 -12.27
N TYR A 44 13.17 2.40 -11.02
CA TYR A 44 14.02 2.30 -9.85
C TYR A 44 13.76 0.97 -9.11
N PRO A 45 14.84 0.34 -8.57
CA PRO A 45 14.71 -0.95 -7.90
C PRO A 45 14.06 -0.84 -6.53
N ILE A 46 13.38 -1.92 -6.10
CA ILE A 46 13.06 -2.17 -4.70
C ILE A 46 14.16 -3.07 -4.14
N LYS A 47 14.77 -2.64 -3.05
CA LYS A 47 15.87 -3.35 -2.38
C LYS A 47 15.46 -3.74 -0.95
N SER A 48 16.01 -4.83 -0.47
CA SER A 48 15.98 -5.18 0.95
C SER A 48 17.22 -4.66 1.66
N GLN A 49 17.08 -4.37 2.95
CA GLN A 49 18.22 -4.10 3.81
C GLN A 49 18.10 -4.83 5.14
N THR A 50 19.24 -4.92 5.82
CA THR A 50 19.37 -5.54 7.15
C THR A 50 19.67 -4.51 8.26
N SER A 51 19.67 -3.21 7.95
CA SER A 51 19.94 -2.17 8.95
C SER A 51 18.75 -2.01 9.90
N HIS A 52 19.02 -2.02 11.19
CA HIS A 52 18.02 -1.87 12.26
C HIS A 52 17.61 -0.41 12.52
N GLN A 53 18.17 0.55 11.76
CA GLN A 53 17.97 1.97 12.05
C GLN A 53 16.67 2.53 11.43
N TYR A 54 16.31 2.06 10.24
CA TYR A 54 15.11 2.52 9.50
C TYR A 54 14.33 1.33 8.94
N HIS A 55 13.00 1.46 8.84
CA HIS A 55 12.15 0.41 8.26
C HIS A 55 12.08 0.48 6.73
N GLY A 56 12.43 1.63 6.19
CA GLY A 56 12.55 1.87 4.76
C GLY A 56 13.14 3.24 4.50
N TRP A 57 13.53 3.48 3.26
CA TRP A 57 13.83 4.81 2.76
C TRP A 57 13.67 4.87 1.24
N CYS A 58 13.33 6.05 0.76
CA CYS A 58 13.32 6.39 -0.64
C CYS A 58 14.53 7.28 -0.95
N GLU A 59 15.38 6.84 -1.86
CA GLU A 59 16.54 7.61 -2.29
C GLU A 59 16.15 8.55 -3.42
N ILE A 60 16.18 9.86 -3.14
CA ILE A 60 15.76 10.91 -4.06
C ILE A 60 16.89 11.90 -4.29
N ILE A 61 17.06 12.31 -5.54
CA ILE A 61 17.97 13.40 -5.92
C ILE A 61 17.19 14.52 -6.63
N VAL A 62 17.53 15.76 -6.30
CA VAL A 62 17.04 16.94 -7.04
C VAL A 62 17.95 17.13 -8.25
N THR A 63 17.41 16.92 -9.46
CA THR A 63 18.24 16.79 -10.68
C THR A 63 18.86 18.10 -11.16
N LYS A 64 18.21 19.24 -10.92
CA LYS A 64 18.70 20.54 -11.43
C LYS A 64 18.89 21.62 -10.37
N ASN A 65 18.81 21.31 -9.10
CA ASN A 65 18.84 22.29 -8.00
C ASN A 65 17.96 23.54 -8.25
N GLU A 66 16.90 23.38 -9.04
CA GLU A 66 15.91 24.43 -9.33
C GLU A 66 14.73 24.27 -8.37
N TRP A 67 14.36 25.41 -7.74
CA TRP A 67 13.31 25.44 -6.73
C TRP A 67 12.24 26.45 -7.11
N ILE A 68 10.99 26.01 -7.06
CA ILE A 68 9.83 26.89 -7.21
C ILE A 68 9.57 27.56 -5.87
N ARG A 69 9.79 28.88 -5.81
CA ARG A 69 9.64 29.67 -4.59
C ARG A 69 8.18 30.02 -4.29
N ARG A 70 7.82 29.89 -3.05
CA ARG A 70 6.60 30.42 -2.44
C ARG A 70 6.99 31.18 -1.16
N ILE A 71 6.04 31.85 -0.50
CA ILE A 71 6.36 32.75 0.64
C ILE A 71 7.25 32.12 1.71
N ASN A 72 6.95 30.90 2.13
CA ASN A 72 7.66 30.21 3.23
C ASN A 72 8.11 28.79 2.85
N MET A 73 8.06 28.45 1.57
CA MET A 73 8.37 27.12 1.07
C MET A 73 9.00 27.21 -0.32
N GLU A 74 9.94 26.33 -0.57
CA GLU A 74 10.50 26.08 -1.90
C GLU A 74 10.29 24.59 -2.23
N ARG A 75 9.76 24.30 -3.42
CA ARG A 75 9.57 22.93 -3.92
C ARG A 75 10.55 22.67 -5.05
N ALA A 76 11.19 21.50 -5.04
CA ALA A 76 12.01 21.07 -6.15
C ALA A 76 11.19 21.02 -7.45
N LYS A 77 11.71 21.59 -8.53
CA LYS A 77 11.05 21.60 -9.84
C LYS A 77 11.12 20.23 -10.50
N GLU A 78 12.27 19.58 -10.38
CA GLU A 78 12.54 18.27 -10.94
C GLU A 78 13.33 17.43 -9.92
N PHE A 79 12.98 16.16 -9.82
CA PHE A 79 13.67 15.19 -8.97
C PHE A 79 13.63 13.81 -9.61
N SER A 80 14.56 12.97 -9.24
CA SER A 80 14.61 11.56 -9.66
C SER A 80 14.69 10.64 -8.45
N VAL A 81 14.08 9.48 -8.56
CA VAL A 81 14.13 8.42 -7.57
C VAL A 81 15.19 7.41 -8.00
N LEU A 82 16.14 7.10 -7.13
CA LEU A 82 17.21 6.14 -7.38
C LEU A 82 16.86 4.74 -6.89
N GLY A 83 16.01 4.64 -5.88
CA GLY A 83 15.58 3.36 -5.33
C GLY A 83 14.67 3.48 -4.13
N LEU A 84 13.97 2.40 -3.85
CA LEU A 84 13.24 2.16 -2.61
C LEU A 84 13.94 1.05 -1.84
N THR A 85 14.14 1.24 -0.56
CA THR A 85 14.67 0.20 0.33
C THR A 85 13.68 -0.09 1.42
N VAL A 86 13.40 -1.38 1.67
CA VAL A 86 12.46 -1.82 2.70
C VAL A 86 13.17 -2.82 3.60
N HIS A 87 12.99 -2.66 4.90
CA HIS A 87 13.49 -3.61 5.89
C HIS A 87 12.51 -4.79 5.98
N LEU A 88 12.98 -5.99 5.63
CA LEU A 88 12.13 -7.17 5.50
C LEU A 88 12.10 -8.05 6.75
N LYS A 89 13.01 -7.84 7.71
CA LYS A 89 13.15 -8.65 8.91
C LYS A 89 12.70 -7.90 10.16
N SER A 90 12.24 -8.64 11.16
CA SER A 90 11.96 -8.07 12.47
C SER A 90 13.29 -7.72 13.17
N ASN A 91 13.23 -6.73 14.07
CA ASN A 91 14.36 -6.41 14.95
C ASN A 91 14.41 -7.33 16.19
N SER A 92 13.61 -8.39 16.21
CA SER A 92 13.66 -9.42 17.24
C SER A 92 14.92 -10.30 17.11
N GLU A 93 15.32 -10.95 18.17
CA GLU A 93 16.53 -11.80 18.20
C GLU A 93 16.52 -12.92 17.15
N ASP A 94 15.34 -13.36 16.72
CA ASP A 94 15.16 -14.39 15.70
C ASP A 94 15.29 -13.89 14.26
N GLU A 95 15.41 -12.56 14.05
CA GLU A 95 15.48 -11.92 12.73
C GLU A 95 14.47 -12.49 11.71
N SER A 96 13.29 -12.86 12.18
CA SER A 96 12.26 -13.46 11.35
C SER A 96 11.77 -12.47 10.28
N MET A 97 11.35 -13.01 9.14
CA MET A 97 10.75 -12.20 8.07
C MET A 97 9.47 -11.55 8.57
N LEU A 98 9.34 -10.24 8.35
CA LEU A 98 8.10 -9.53 8.63
C LEU A 98 6.97 -10.03 7.72
N PRO A 99 5.77 -10.24 8.27
CA PRO A 99 4.60 -10.56 7.47
C PRO A 99 4.30 -9.44 6.48
N ILE A 100 3.74 -9.79 5.33
CA ILE A 100 3.48 -8.83 4.25
C ILE A 100 2.57 -7.67 4.72
N GLU A 101 1.70 -7.93 5.67
CA GLU A 101 0.79 -6.94 6.27
C GLU A 101 1.53 -5.83 7.01
N LEU A 102 2.74 -6.09 7.54
CA LEU A 102 3.61 -5.08 8.14
C LEU A 102 4.55 -4.42 7.13
N LEU A 103 4.89 -5.13 6.05
CA LEU A 103 5.72 -4.57 4.99
C LEU A 103 4.96 -3.58 4.10
N LEU A 104 3.68 -3.81 3.85
CA LEU A 104 2.87 -2.99 2.95
C LEU A 104 2.76 -1.53 3.36
N PRO A 105 2.43 -1.18 4.62
CA PRO A 105 2.36 0.22 5.03
C PRO A 105 3.69 0.95 4.83
N THR A 106 4.79 0.34 5.27
CA THR A 106 6.15 0.88 5.06
C THR A 106 6.45 1.07 3.58
N PHE A 107 6.13 0.07 2.76
CA PHE A 107 6.33 0.15 1.32
C PHE A 107 5.50 1.26 0.67
N ILE A 108 4.22 1.41 1.04
CA ILE A 108 3.35 2.48 0.54
C ILE A 108 3.84 3.85 1.03
N HIS A 109 4.40 3.94 2.25
CA HIS A 109 5.05 5.13 2.76
C HIS A 109 6.24 5.54 1.88
N GLU A 110 7.12 4.60 1.55
CA GLU A 110 8.27 4.88 0.68
C GLU A 110 7.85 5.21 -0.76
N LEU A 111 6.79 4.60 -1.27
CA LEU A 111 6.17 5.00 -2.53
C LEU A 111 5.63 6.43 -2.47
N ALA A 112 5.08 6.86 -1.33
CA ALA A 112 4.62 8.25 -1.18
C ALA A 112 5.79 9.23 -1.28
N HIS A 113 6.96 8.90 -0.74
CA HIS A 113 8.17 9.68 -0.96
C HIS A 113 8.55 9.73 -2.45
N SER A 114 8.50 8.61 -3.15
CA SER A 114 8.91 8.53 -4.57
C SER A 114 8.07 9.40 -5.50
N VAL A 115 6.84 9.71 -5.14
CA VAL A 115 5.93 10.57 -5.93
C VAL A 115 5.85 12.01 -5.41
N THR A 116 6.52 12.31 -4.28
CA THR A 116 6.45 13.61 -3.63
C THR A 116 7.71 14.44 -3.90
N ALA A 117 7.54 15.59 -4.53
CA ALA A 117 8.65 16.49 -4.74
C ALA A 117 9.24 16.97 -3.40
N PRO A 118 10.57 16.97 -3.23
CA PRO A 118 11.23 17.52 -2.06
C PRO A 118 10.85 18.98 -1.80
N GLU A 119 10.62 19.36 -0.55
CA GLU A 119 10.27 20.70 -0.13
C GLU A 119 11.22 21.22 0.95
N LYS A 120 11.63 22.46 0.81
CA LYS A 120 12.31 23.23 1.87
C LYS A 120 11.32 24.20 2.49
N TRP A 121 11.31 24.25 3.79
CA TRP A 121 10.43 25.11 4.56
C TRP A 121 11.23 26.01 5.49
N ARG A 122 10.78 27.26 5.68
CA ARG A 122 11.30 28.06 6.79
C ARG A 122 10.89 27.44 8.11
N LEU A 123 11.82 27.26 9.02
CA LEU A 123 11.59 26.56 10.27
C LEU A 123 10.43 27.12 11.10
N ASN A 124 10.24 28.46 11.10
CA ASN A 124 9.12 29.11 11.77
C ASN A 124 7.76 28.87 11.12
N SER A 125 7.75 28.46 9.86
CA SER A 125 6.53 28.27 9.06
C SER A 125 6.09 26.81 8.93
N ILE A 126 6.85 25.89 9.49
CA ILE A 126 6.46 24.49 9.53
C ILE A 126 5.30 24.34 10.51
N PRO A 127 4.15 23.76 10.10
CA PRO A 127 3.07 23.40 10.99
C PRO A 127 3.58 22.59 12.18
N THR A 128 3.10 22.89 13.39
CA THR A 128 3.62 22.25 14.60
C THR A 128 3.50 20.72 14.55
N GLU A 129 2.42 20.22 13.99
CA GLU A 129 2.15 18.80 13.80
C GLU A 129 3.11 18.12 12.80
N LEU A 130 3.78 18.89 11.94
CA LEU A 130 4.71 18.39 10.93
C LEU A 130 6.18 18.60 11.30
N LYS A 131 6.48 19.22 12.44
CA LYS A 131 7.86 19.38 12.89
C LYS A 131 8.46 18.02 13.20
N GLU A 132 9.58 17.70 12.55
CA GLU A 132 10.33 16.49 12.71
C GLU A 132 11.69 16.79 13.35
N GLY A 133 12.10 15.91 14.28
CA GLY A 133 13.42 15.95 14.89
C GLY A 133 13.70 17.15 15.77
N LYS A 134 14.97 17.27 16.14
CA LYS A 134 15.52 18.40 16.89
C LYS A 134 16.18 19.36 15.91
N TYR A 135 15.78 20.61 15.96
CA TYR A 135 16.37 21.71 15.16
C TYR A 135 17.35 22.53 15.98
N GLU A 136 18.14 21.88 16.83
CA GLU A 136 19.13 22.53 17.70
C GLU A 136 20.18 23.26 16.84
N GLY A 137 20.48 24.51 17.20
CA GLY A 137 21.46 25.34 16.48
C GLY A 137 20.93 26.06 15.23
N LEU A 138 19.69 25.77 14.79
CA LEU A 138 19.09 26.46 13.65
C LEU A 138 18.31 27.70 14.10
N LYS A 139 18.38 28.76 13.28
CA LYS A 139 17.54 29.94 13.44
C LYS A 139 16.15 29.69 12.90
N LEU A 140 15.13 30.34 13.46
CA LEU A 140 13.74 30.22 13.01
C LEU A 140 13.53 30.58 11.52
N THR A 141 14.44 31.36 10.95
CA THR A 141 14.43 31.77 9.53
C THR A 141 15.16 30.83 8.60
N ASP A 142 15.87 29.83 9.14
CA ASP A 142 16.63 28.89 8.34
C ASP A 142 15.69 27.96 7.53
N TRP A 143 16.20 27.54 6.39
CA TRP A 143 15.51 26.61 5.50
C TRP A 143 15.90 25.17 5.84
N VAL A 144 14.89 24.33 6.02
CA VAL A 144 15.08 22.90 6.30
C VAL A 144 14.31 22.08 5.28
N ILE A 145 14.86 20.93 4.90
CA ILE A 145 14.13 19.96 4.07
C ILE A 145 13.14 19.25 4.98
N LEU A 146 11.88 19.29 4.61
CA LEU A 146 10.81 18.59 5.31
C LEU A 146 10.44 17.33 4.52
N HIS A 147 10.89 16.17 5.01
CA HIS A 147 10.67 14.89 4.34
C HIS A 147 9.17 14.52 4.33
N HIS A 148 8.50 14.65 5.46
CA HIS A 148 7.06 14.45 5.59
C HIS A 148 6.31 15.79 5.53
N ASN A 149 6.38 16.44 4.38
CA ASN A 149 5.69 17.70 4.13
C ASN A 149 4.16 17.49 3.94
N PRO A 150 3.33 18.55 3.89
CA PRO A 150 1.89 18.39 3.68
C PRO A 150 1.52 17.61 2.41
N THR A 151 2.28 17.81 1.32
CA THR A 151 2.06 17.09 0.05
C THR A 151 2.35 15.60 0.18
N PHE A 152 3.36 15.22 0.97
CA PHE A 152 3.64 13.82 1.29
C PHE A 152 2.42 13.14 1.92
N TYR A 153 1.79 13.75 2.94
CA TYR A 153 0.63 13.13 3.59
C TYR A 153 -0.59 13.04 2.67
N VAL A 154 -0.76 13.99 1.75
CA VAL A 154 -1.81 13.90 0.71
C VAL A 154 -1.52 12.72 -0.22
N ASN A 155 -0.29 12.58 -0.68
CA ASN A 155 0.12 11.49 -1.56
C ASN A 155 0.04 10.13 -0.87
N PHE A 156 0.46 10.05 0.39
CA PHE A 156 0.35 8.84 1.21
C PHE A 156 -1.12 8.43 1.40
N ALA A 157 -2.01 9.39 1.69
CA ALA A 157 -3.45 9.13 1.74
C ALA A 157 -4.00 8.61 0.41
N ASN A 158 -3.61 9.21 -0.72
CA ASN A 158 -4.05 8.77 -2.05
C ASN A 158 -3.61 7.33 -2.34
N LEU A 159 -2.36 6.99 -2.03
CA LEU A 159 -1.83 5.63 -2.22
C LEU A 159 -2.54 4.61 -1.33
N LEU A 160 -2.75 4.93 -0.04
CA LEU A 160 -3.48 4.07 0.88
C LEU A 160 -4.95 3.88 0.47
N GLN A 161 -5.61 4.93 -0.02
CA GLN A 161 -6.98 4.83 -0.54
C GLN A 161 -7.04 3.94 -1.78
N MET A 162 -6.07 4.06 -2.68
CA MET A 162 -5.99 3.20 -3.86
C MET A 162 -5.71 1.74 -3.45
N ALA A 163 -4.77 1.51 -2.52
CA ALA A 163 -4.49 0.18 -1.99
C ALA A 163 -5.72 -0.45 -1.30
N ASP A 164 -6.52 0.36 -0.59
CA ASP A 164 -7.79 -0.08 0.02
C ASP A 164 -8.82 -0.46 -1.05
N LYS A 165 -9.01 0.36 -2.09
CA LYS A 165 -9.89 0.07 -3.22
C LYS A 165 -9.51 -1.24 -3.94
N LEU A 166 -8.21 -1.46 -4.13
CA LEU A 166 -7.69 -2.68 -4.74
C LEU A 166 -7.72 -3.90 -3.79
N GLY A 167 -8.04 -3.70 -2.51
CA GLY A 167 -8.01 -4.74 -1.49
C GLY A 167 -6.63 -5.25 -1.15
N ILE A 168 -5.60 -4.48 -1.49
CA ILE A 168 -4.20 -4.78 -1.16
C ILE A 168 -3.96 -4.54 0.32
N TYR A 169 -4.47 -3.42 0.83
CA TYR A 169 -4.28 -3.00 2.21
C TYR A 169 -5.44 -2.12 2.67
N SER A 170 -5.92 -2.31 3.90
CA SER A 170 -7.05 -1.57 4.43
C SER A 170 -6.72 -0.94 5.78
N LEU A 171 -6.88 0.38 5.88
CA LEU A 171 -6.79 1.07 7.16
C LEU A 171 -8.02 0.79 8.02
N PRO A 172 -7.87 0.80 9.36
CA PRO A 172 -9.02 0.73 10.26
C PRO A 172 -10.08 1.78 9.92
N SER A 173 -11.33 1.37 9.93
CA SER A 173 -12.46 2.27 9.68
C SER A 173 -12.58 3.24 10.86
N SER A 174 -12.18 4.48 10.67
CA SER A 174 -12.42 5.58 11.61
C SER A 174 -12.80 6.84 10.83
N PRO A 175 -13.61 7.74 11.41
CA PRO A 175 -13.80 9.07 10.84
C PRO A 175 -12.42 9.74 10.64
N ASN A 176 -12.20 10.32 9.48
CA ASN A 176 -10.93 11.00 9.15
C ASN A 176 -9.68 10.11 9.15
N LYS A 177 -9.81 8.82 8.83
CA LYS A 177 -8.67 7.88 8.78
C LYS A 177 -7.49 8.34 7.91
N TYR A 178 -7.73 9.19 6.94
CA TYR A 178 -6.71 9.77 6.05
C TYR A 178 -6.30 11.20 6.42
N SER A 179 -6.65 11.69 7.62
CA SER A 179 -6.13 12.98 8.08
C SER A 179 -4.63 12.89 8.41
N VAL A 180 -3.92 14.01 8.32
CA VAL A 180 -2.48 14.08 8.64
C VAL A 180 -2.19 13.50 10.04
N ARG A 181 -3.02 13.84 11.02
CA ARG A 181 -2.87 13.34 12.41
C ARG A 181 -3.05 11.82 12.49
N ALA A 182 -4.04 11.28 11.79
CA ALA A 182 -4.29 9.83 11.75
C ALA A 182 -3.15 9.09 11.06
N LEU A 183 -2.67 9.61 9.93
CA LEU A 183 -1.57 9.02 9.17
C LEU A 183 -0.25 9.06 9.95
N LYS A 184 0.08 10.15 10.63
CA LYS A 184 1.27 10.21 11.51
C LYS A 184 1.20 9.18 12.64
N ARG A 185 0.03 9.05 13.27
CA ARG A 185 -0.17 8.04 14.31
C ARG A 185 -0.06 6.61 13.75
N PHE A 186 -0.59 6.40 12.56
CA PHE A 186 -0.47 5.15 11.83
C PHE A 186 0.99 4.79 11.60
N ASP A 187 1.80 5.69 11.02
CA ASP A 187 3.23 5.48 10.80
C ASP A 187 3.98 5.10 12.09
N GLN A 188 3.70 5.79 13.19
CA GLN A 188 4.34 5.52 14.49
C GLN A 188 4.01 4.13 15.03
N LEU A 189 2.74 3.74 14.99
CA LEU A 189 2.29 2.44 15.49
C LEU A 189 2.77 1.29 14.61
N ASP A 190 2.83 1.50 13.31
CA ASP A 190 3.36 0.53 12.35
C ASP A 190 4.86 0.31 12.57
N LEU A 191 5.59 1.39 12.82
CA LEU A 191 6.99 1.37 13.18
C LEU A 191 7.23 0.62 14.51
N GLU A 192 6.42 0.86 15.53
CA GLU A 192 6.51 0.17 16.82
C GLU A 192 6.18 -1.32 16.68
N ALA A 193 5.14 -1.66 15.91
CA ALA A 193 4.76 -3.04 15.63
C ALA A 193 5.89 -3.80 14.91
N ALA A 194 6.49 -3.19 13.91
CA ALA A 194 7.62 -3.77 13.18
C ALA A 194 8.86 -3.96 14.08
N LYS A 195 9.16 -2.99 14.95
CA LYS A 195 10.28 -3.08 15.91
C LYS A 195 10.10 -4.20 16.94
N SER A 196 8.89 -4.39 17.41
CA SER A 196 8.59 -5.38 18.45
C SER A 196 8.41 -6.80 17.92
N GLY A 197 8.42 -7.01 16.60
CA GLY A 197 8.10 -8.30 15.99
C GLY A 197 6.67 -8.77 16.27
N LEU A 198 5.78 -7.85 16.67
CA LEU A 198 4.42 -8.18 17.01
C LEU A 198 3.69 -8.79 15.82
N ASN A 199 3.03 -9.90 16.07
CA ASN A 199 2.14 -10.51 15.09
C ASN A 199 1.00 -9.53 14.80
N VAL A 200 0.75 -9.21 13.54
CA VAL A 200 -0.27 -8.26 13.07
C VAL A 200 -1.64 -8.51 13.72
N GLY A 201 -1.96 -9.77 14.04
CA GLY A 201 -3.20 -10.15 14.71
C GLY A 201 -3.40 -9.57 16.11
N ASN A 202 -2.35 -9.09 16.76
CA ASN A 202 -2.36 -8.53 18.11
C ASN A 202 -2.12 -7.02 18.14
N SER A 203 -1.84 -6.39 17.01
CA SER A 203 -1.68 -4.93 16.94
C SER A 203 -3.03 -4.23 17.12
N PRO A 204 -3.15 -3.22 18.00
CA PRO A 204 -4.38 -2.43 18.15
C PRO A 204 -4.78 -1.69 16.86
N MET A 205 -3.86 -1.54 15.90
CA MET A 205 -4.11 -0.97 14.59
C MET A 205 -4.91 -1.92 13.69
N PHE A 206 -4.71 -3.22 13.83
CA PHE A 206 -5.36 -4.24 13.01
C PHE A 206 -6.60 -4.83 13.67
N GLY A 207 -7.23 -4.10 14.58
CA GLY A 207 -8.55 -4.43 15.12
C GLY A 207 -8.55 -5.57 16.15
N GLY A 208 -7.47 -5.74 16.89
CA GLY A 208 -7.41 -6.61 18.05
C GLY A 208 -8.35 -6.14 19.18
N SER A 209 -9.64 -6.22 18.95
CA SER A 209 -10.61 -6.34 20.04
C SER A 209 -10.43 -7.75 20.64
N THR A 210 -10.13 -7.79 21.94
CA THR A 210 -10.05 -9.01 22.74
C THR A 210 -11.40 -9.70 22.89
N SER A 211 -12.01 -10.05 21.82
CA SER A 211 -13.06 -11.05 21.75
C SER A 211 -12.73 -11.96 20.59
N SER A 212 -12.62 -13.23 20.87
CA SER A 212 -12.39 -14.37 19.98
C SER A 212 -13.43 -14.45 18.83
N LYS A 213 -13.46 -13.42 17.99
CA LYS A 213 -14.08 -13.47 16.67
C LYS A 213 -12.96 -13.15 15.70
N THR A 214 -12.50 -14.22 15.02
CA THR A 214 -11.67 -14.19 13.82
C THR A 214 -11.66 -12.83 13.17
N ALA A 215 -10.48 -12.20 13.06
CA ALA A 215 -10.28 -11.04 12.22
C ALA A 215 -10.96 -11.33 10.88
N SER A 216 -12.12 -10.73 10.65
CA SER A 216 -12.81 -10.82 9.38
C SER A 216 -11.95 -10.04 8.40
N GLY A 217 -10.97 -10.72 7.81
CA GLY A 217 -10.25 -10.20 6.66
C GLY A 217 -11.29 -9.65 5.70
N CYS A 218 -11.05 -8.48 5.14
CA CYS A 218 -11.95 -7.81 4.22
C CYS A 218 -12.51 -8.85 3.24
N SER A 219 -13.79 -9.18 3.40
CA SER A 219 -14.47 -10.14 2.53
C SER A 219 -15.15 -9.37 1.42
N ILE A 220 -14.98 -9.84 0.21
CA ILE A 220 -15.74 -9.35 -0.93
C ILE A 220 -16.92 -10.29 -1.15
N ARG A 221 -18.10 -9.72 -1.26
CA ARG A 221 -19.27 -10.41 -1.75
C ARG A 221 -19.41 -10.14 -3.23
N ILE A 222 -19.48 -11.17 -4.04
CA ILE A 222 -19.71 -11.10 -5.48
C ILE A 222 -20.93 -11.91 -5.85
N MET A 223 -21.61 -11.51 -6.88
CA MET A 223 -22.71 -12.26 -7.46
C MET A 223 -22.17 -13.08 -8.64
N ILE A 224 -22.40 -14.36 -8.65
CA ILE A 224 -22.03 -15.24 -9.76
C ILE A 224 -23.24 -15.75 -10.50
N THR A 225 -23.10 -15.89 -11.81
CA THR A 225 -24.13 -16.45 -12.69
C THR A 225 -23.50 -17.34 -13.75
N ASP A 226 -24.30 -18.21 -14.32
CA ASP A 226 -23.94 -18.97 -15.52
C ASP A 226 -24.03 -18.11 -16.80
N THR A 227 -23.58 -18.63 -17.92
CA THR A 227 -23.62 -17.94 -19.23
C THR A 227 -25.05 -17.62 -19.70
N GLN A 228 -26.04 -18.36 -19.23
CA GLN A 228 -27.45 -18.13 -19.57
C GLN A 228 -28.10 -17.12 -18.62
N ARG A 229 -27.42 -16.70 -17.57
CA ARG A 229 -27.88 -15.78 -16.52
C ARG A 229 -29.19 -16.23 -15.82
N THR A 230 -29.43 -17.53 -15.82
CA THR A 230 -30.69 -18.11 -15.27
C THR A 230 -30.66 -18.19 -13.76
N LYS A 231 -29.49 -18.28 -13.15
CA LYS A 231 -29.29 -18.38 -11.71
C LYS A 231 -28.22 -17.43 -11.25
N GLN A 232 -28.54 -16.63 -10.24
CA GLN A 232 -27.56 -15.76 -9.60
C GLN A 232 -27.41 -16.18 -8.13
N LYS A 233 -26.18 -16.31 -7.68
CA LYS A 233 -25.86 -16.68 -6.30
C LYS A 233 -24.73 -15.82 -5.75
N PRO A 234 -24.83 -15.37 -4.48
CA PRO A 234 -23.75 -14.68 -3.82
C PRO A 234 -22.64 -15.64 -3.40
N ILE A 235 -21.41 -15.22 -3.61
CA ILE A 235 -20.22 -15.81 -3.00
C ILE A 235 -19.58 -14.74 -2.11
N THR A 236 -19.18 -15.11 -0.91
CA THR A 236 -18.39 -14.26 -0.03
C THR A 236 -17.03 -14.89 0.15
N ILE A 237 -15.99 -14.20 -0.30
CA ILE A 237 -14.60 -14.69 -0.25
C ILE A 237 -13.76 -13.65 0.48
N ARG A 238 -12.85 -14.08 1.35
CA ARG A 238 -11.86 -13.19 1.92
C ARG A 238 -10.95 -12.71 0.79
N ARG A 239 -10.71 -11.41 0.66
CA ARG A 239 -9.87 -10.86 -0.43
C ARG A 239 -8.50 -11.52 -0.52
N LYS A 240 -7.89 -11.83 0.62
CA LYS A 240 -6.61 -12.54 0.69
C LYS A 240 -6.63 -13.96 0.10
N ASP A 241 -7.80 -14.61 0.12
CA ASP A 241 -8.01 -15.97 -0.39
C ASP A 241 -8.66 -15.96 -1.79
N ALA A 242 -8.96 -14.74 -2.31
CA ALA A 242 -9.61 -14.58 -3.59
C ALA A 242 -8.62 -14.85 -4.73
N CYS A 243 -8.87 -15.92 -5.46
CA CYS A 243 -8.24 -16.21 -6.73
C CYS A 243 -9.30 -16.73 -7.71
N VAL A 244 -9.05 -16.59 -9.01
CA VAL A 244 -10.00 -17.05 -10.03
C VAL A 244 -10.37 -18.52 -9.83
N ALA A 245 -9.38 -19.36 -9.51
CA ALA A 245 -9.60 -20.79 -9.25
C ALA A 245 -10.54 -21.05 -8.06
N SER A 246 -10.44 -20.28 -6.97
CA SER A 246 -11.32 -20.41 -5.80
C SER A 246 -12.75 -20.00 -6.12
N ILE A 247 -12.93 -18.91 -6.86
CA ILE A 247 -14.25 -18.44 -7.33
C ILE A 247 -14.90 -19.48 -8.23
N LEU A 248 -14.17 -20.01 -9.20
CA LEU A 248 -14.69 -21.04 -10.11
C LEU A 248 -15.08 -22.33 -9.37
N LYS A 249 -14.32 -22.71 -8.34
CA LYS A 249 -14.65 -23.84 -7.47
C LYS A 249 -15.96 -23.61 -6.70
N GLU A 250 -16.08 -22.47 -6.06
CA GLU A 250 -17.30 -22.07 -5.33
C GLU A 250 -18.50 -21.96 -6.28
N ALA A 251 -18.31 -21.38 -7.47
CA ALA A 251 -19.33 -21.23 -8.48
C ALA A 251 -19.90 -22.59 -8.93
N LYS A 252 -19.05 -23.59 -9.13
CA LYS A 252 -19.51 -24.95 -9.44
C LYS A 252 -20.52 -25.45 -8.42
N THR A 253 -20.21 -25.29 -7.16
CA THR A 253 -21.06 -25.77 -6.05
C THR A 253 -22.32 -24.93 -5.92
N LYS A 254 -22.20 -23.62 -5.89
CA LYS A 254 -23.33 -22.69 -5.64
C LYS A 254 -24.35 -22.66 -6.78
N LEU A 255 -23.89 -22.77 -8.04
CA LEU A 255 -24.74 -22.80 -9.21
C LEU A 255 -25.18 -24.21 -9.62
N ASN A 256 -24.66 -25.25 -8.93
CA ASN A 256 -24.89 -26.65 -9.24
C ASN A 256 -24.57 -27.01 -10.68
N LEU A 257 -23.37 -26.63 -11.14
CA LEU A 257 -22.92 -26.84 -12.51
C LEU A 257 -22.48 -28.28 -12.73
N ARG A 258 -22.94 -28.91 -13.80
CA ARG A 258 -22.53 -30.27 -14.18
C ARG A 258 -21.06 -30.39 -14.49
N LYS A 259 -20.50 -29.38 -15.19
CA LYS A 259 -19.08 -29.29 -15.52
C LYS A 259 -18.39 -28.23 -14.66
N LYS A 260 -17.09 -28.40 -14.41
CA LYS A 260 -16.29 -27.36 -13.73
C LYS A 260 -16.12 -26.18 -14.67
N PRO A 261 -16.48 -24.96 -14.26
CA PRO A 261 -16.22 -23.78 -15.08
C PRO A 261 -14.71 -23.52 -15.14
N THR A 262 -14.24 -22.97 -16.24
CA THR A 262 -12.82 -22.74 -16.51
C THR A 262 -12.48 -21.28 -16.69
N VAL A 263 -13.48 -20.43 -16.94
CA VAL A 263 -13.28 -19.01 -17.23
C VAL A 263 -14.23 -18.16 -16.38
N LEU A 264 -13.71 -17.05 -15.87
CA LEU A 264 -14.46 -16.03 -15.15
C LEU A 264 -14.53 -14.77 -16.04
N LEU A 265 -15.74 -14.25 -16.28
CA LEU A 265 -15.97 -13.11 -17.15
C LEU A 265 -16.66 -11.98 -16.38
N ASP A 266 -16.46 -10.75 -16.82
CA ASP A 266 -17.25 -9.60 -16.41
C ASP A 266 -18.62 -9.58 -17.14
N VAL A 267 -19.46 -8.62 -16.81
CA VAL A 267 -20.79 -8.46 -17.44
C VAL A 267 -20.74 -8.13 -18.93
N ARG A 268 -19.59 -7.66 -19.43
CA ARG A 268 -19.32 -7.31 -20.82
C ARG A 268 -18.75 -8.50 -21.61
N GLY A 269 -18.42 -9.59 -20.92
CA GLY A 269 -17.86 -10.80 -21.52
C GLY A 269 -16.34 -10.81 -21.60
N ASN A 270 -15.64 -9.87 -20.97
CA ASN A 270 -14.18 -9.86 -20.88
C ASN A 270 -13.71 -10.86 -19.82
N GLU A 271 -12.64 -11.58 -20.10
CA GLU A 271 -12.04 -12.50 -19.14
C GLU A 271 -11.38 -11.76 -17.98
N ILE A 272 -11.69 -12.20 -16.78
CA ILE A 272 -11.09 -11.66 -15.54
C ILE A 272 -9.87 -12.52 -15.21
N SER A 273 -8.69 -11.90 -15.30
CA SER A 273 -7.42 -12.47 -14.84
C SER A 273 -7.31 -12.41 -13.31
N GLU A 274 -6.29 -13.06 -12.75
CA GLU A 274 -5.98 -12.96 -11.32
C GLU A 274 -5.75 -11.50 -10.87
N THR A 275 -5.11 -10.69 -11.70
CA THR A 275 -4.93 -9.25 -11.46
C THR A 275 -6.25 -8.48 -11.59
N GLY A 276 -7.07 -8.81 -12.58
CA GLY A 276 -8.38 -8.18 -12.78
C GLY A 276 -9.35 -8.45 -11.63
N LEU A 277 -9.17 -9.57 -10.91
CA LEU A 277 -10.01 -9.91 -9.78
C LEU A 277 -9.91 -8.91 -8.61
N PHE A 278 -8.77 -8.26 -8.42
CA PHE A 278 -8.58 -7.22 -7.40
C PHE A 278 -9.41 -5.96 -7.68
N LEU A 279 -9.80 -5.74 -8.94
CA LEU A 279 -10.62 -4.61 -9.36
C LEU A 279 -12.14 -4.89 -9.25
N VAL A 280 -12.51 -6.12 -8.88
CA VAL A 280 -13.93 -6.49 -8.72
C VAL A 280 -14.48 -5.82 -7.47
N GLU A 281 -15.52 -5.05 -7.64
CA GLU A 281 -16.21 -4.33 -6.56
C GLU A 281 -17.18 -5.25 -5.79
N GLN A 282 -17.57 -4.77 -4.60
CA GLN A 282 -18.61 -5.41 -3.79
C GLN A 282 -19.90 -5.55 -4.61
N ASP A 283 -20.52 -6.74 -4.54
CA ASP A 283 -21.75 -7.11 -5.24
C ASP A 283 -21.68 -7.08 -6.79
N SER A 284 -20.45 -7.02 -7.36
CA SER A 284 -20.27 -7.16 -8.81
C SER A 284 -20.82 -8.49 -9.32
N LEU A 285 -21.47 -8.45 -10.49
CA LEU A 285 -21.96 -9.66 -11.17
C LEU A 285 -20.88 -10.24 -12.08
N LEU A 286 -20.48 -11.47 -11.81
CA LEU A 286 -19.50 -12.22 -12.62
C LEU A 286 -20.16 -13.42 -13.29
N ILE A 287 -19.73 -13.70 -14.51
CA ILE A 287 -20.23 -14.81 -15.32
C ILE A 287 -19.19 -15.91 -15.32
N VAL A 288 -19.61 -17.14 -15.03
CA VAL A 288 -18.73 -18.32 -15.11
C VAL A 288 -19.08 -19.17 -16.33
N LYS A 289 -18.02 -19.57 -17.06
CA LYS A 289 -18.13 -20.36 -18.30
C LYS A 289 -17.32 -21.65 -18.22
#